data_a4ce68a8c1af6429463a7cbfb6afa34c
#
_entry.id   a4ce68a8c1af6429463a7cbfb6afa34c
#
_cell.length_a   1.000
_cell.length_b   1.000
_cell.length_c   1.000
_cell.angle_alpha   90.00
_cell.angle_beta   90.00
_cell.angle_gamma   90.00
#
_symmetry.space_group_name_H-M   'P 1'
#
loop_
_entity.id
_entity.type
_entity.pdbx_description
1 polymer ?
#
loop_
_entity_poly.entity_id
_entity_poly.type
_entity_poly.pdbx_seq_one_letter_code
_entity_poly.pdbx_strand_id
1 'polypeptide(L)'
;MSMTERIYSAVHACRAWTGTVEPRPVLDTDSLLFLLTAHLDAGAPDPGDWSTADVHDIARTVRDWDRVPDSLRDTWLTWCDFLVDQGRLLSAESPRRLRAAIATVDLAPGGPPPPEDRADRDALPLLDRLGVGADGGPEALPTVVPADPADLDAAARRCRPLSDAARLAAWAGGGRLLRAEGDDAFTADDTAGAAADLGIAPGKVRALFAVARDAGLLRTTYTRVLPGRAARAWWDGVPGTAADAWADALLTMTDLRGVTAFLLLTDLFVHGDARTPAQLVDVYGPGIAPRGEDPVAHVRQVLESLDGLGAVRGVGGGRFRVTGLGDHFMVRQLRQSGADVAVAPPVSAMDAERVLALVERGRPVDAEGLVERWVAARDTESAVCALLEACDAPGSWRLRERVARVLAALDEDLGPVLGLYVHHPVLGGWARRLRGGAAGTPASHQEVWAVLDDYAILLEGGEPLPGRDRDRYAGCAEEFVRAVWLTGHPVSDTVLDLLAEGALGAPLAEAARRVRPAPVTP
;
A
#
# COMPACT_ATOMS: atom_id res chain seq x y z
N MET A 1 -2.38 -10.38 -24.03
CA MET A 1 -1.88 -11.65 -24.59
C MET A 1 -2.41 -12.76 -23.71
N SER A 2 -3.11 -13.76 -24.27
CA SER A 2 -3.64 -14.87 -23.46
C SER A 2 -2.52 -15.74 -22.89
N MET A 3 -2.81 -16.52 -21.86
CA MET A 3 -1.85 -17.47 -21.26
C MET A 3 -1.29 -18.43 -22.34
N THR A 4 -2.16 -18.97 -23.15
CA THR A 4 -1.78 -19.84 -24.26
C THR A 4 -0.82 -19.18 -25.25
N GLU A 5 -1.08 -17.93 -25.66
CA GLU A 5 -0.18 -17.16 -26.53
C GLU A 5 1.20 -16.92 -25.89
N ARG A 6 1.24 -16.70 -24.57
CA ARG A 6 2.50 -16.52 -23.83
C ARG A 6 3.34 -17.80 -23.84
N ILE A 7 2.70 -18.96 -23.59
CA ILE A 7 3.36 -20.27 -23.63
C ILE A 7 3.93 -20.55 -25.02
N TYR A 8 3.13 -20.45 -26.07
CA TYR A 8 3.60 -20.71 -27.43
C TYR A 8 4.71 -19.76 -27.87
N SER A 9 4.62 -18.47 -27.51
CA SER A 9 5.67 -17.50 -27.79
C SER A 9 6.98 -17.86 -27.07
N ALA A 10 6.90 -18.32 -25.83
CA ALA A 10 8.05 -18.75 -25.04
C ALA A 10 8.71 -20.01 -25.63
N VAL A 11 7.91 -21.02 -26.00
CA VAL A 11 8.38 -22.24 -26.65
C VAL A 11 9.07 -21.94 -28.00
N HIS A 12 8.46 -21.10 -28.84
CA HIS A 12 9.04 -20.67 -30.09
C HIS A 12 10.38 -19.97 -29.94
N ALA A 13 10.47 -19.05 -28.96
CA ALA A 13 11.70 -18.33 -28.68
C ALA A 13 12.82 -19.28 -28.20
N CYS A 14 12.51 -20.22 -27.30
CA CYS A 14 13.46 -21.20 -26.80
C CYS A 14 13.96 -22.11 -27.95
N ARG A 15 13.04 -22.59 -28.80
CA ARG A 15 13.38 -23.41 -29.95
C ARG A 15 14.28 -22.68 -30.95
N ALA A 16 14.01 -21.42 -31.24
CA ALA A 16 14.86 -20.58 -32.08
C ALA A 16 16.27 -20.44 -31.50
N TRP A 17 16.36 -20.18 -30.19
CA TRP A 17 17.63 -20.06 -29.48
C TRP A 17 18.45 -21.35 -29.52
N THR A 18 17.85 -22.56 -29.30
CA THR A 18 18.58 -23.83 -29.37
C THR A 18 19.20 -24.10 -30.72
N GLY A 19 18.68 -23.48 -31.79
CA GLY A 19 19.27 -23.53 -33.11
C GLY A 19 20.54 -22.68 -33.28
N THR A 20 20.85 -21.79 -32.32
CA THR A 20 22.03 -20.89 -32.36
C THR A 20 23.14 -21.30 -31.43
N VAL A 21 22.94 -22.34 -30.59
CA VAL A 21 23.87 -22.79 -29.56
C VAL A 21 24.56 -24.10 -29.99
N GLU A 22 25.88 -24.17 -29.82
CA GLU A 22 26.68 -25.39 -30.07
C GLU A 22 27.42 -25.78 -28.78
N PRO A 23 27.36 -27.05 -28.35
CA PRO A 23 26.54 -28.14 -28.94
C PRO A 23 25.05 -27.86 -28.73
N ARG A 24 24.20 -28.28 -29.64
CA ARG A 24 22.75 -28.06 -29.58
C ARG A 24 22.18 -28.74 -28.35
N PRO A 25 21.55 -27.97 -27.43
CA PRO A 25 20.98 -28.53 -26.23
C PRO A 25 19.72 -29.37 -26.52
N VAL A 26 19.42 -30.29 -25.61
CA VAL A 26 18.23 -31.16 -25.72
C VAL A 26 16.98 -30.30 -25.45
N LEU A 27 16.03 -30.34 -26.36
CA LEU A 27 14.74 -29.67 -26.23
C LEU A 27 13.63 -30.57 -26.75
N ASP A 28 12.81 -31.05 -25.83
CA ASP A 28 11.54 -31.72 -26.14
C ASP A 28 10.40 -30.73 -25.98
N THR A 29 9.67 -30.48 -27.06
CA THR A 29 8.62 -29.46 -27.08
C THR A 29 7.45 -29.81 -26.17
N ASP A 30 7.08 -31.08 -26.04
CA ASP A 30 5.96 -31.51 -25.21
C ASP A 30 6.32 -31.38 -23.72
N SER A 31 7.54 -31.75 -23.34
CA SER A 31 8.07 -31.53 -22.00
C SER A 31 8.11 -30.03 -21.66
N LEU A 32 8.53 -29.18 -22.58
CA LEU A 32 8.57 -27.74 -22.34
C LEU A 32 7.14 -27.14 -22.21
N LEU A 33 6.22 -27.57 -23.06
CA LEU A 33 4.81 -27.17 -22.96
C LEU A 33 4.22 -27.54 -21.59
N PHE A 34 4.47 -28.78 -21.13
CA PHE A 34 4.04 -29.23 -19.82
C PHE A 34 4.64 -28.34 -18.71
N LEU A 35 5.96 -28.13 -18.69
CA LEU A 35 6.63 -27.31 -17.68
C LEU A 35 6.04 -25.91 -17.58
N LEU A 36 5.83 -25.25 -18.72
CA LEU A 36 5.29 -23.89 -18.76
C LEU A 36 3.81 -23.84 -18.37
N THR A 37 3.04 -24.85 -18.78
CA THR A 37 1.62 -24.93 -18.41
C THR A 37 1.48 -25.15 -16.90
N ALA A 38 2.17 -26.14 -16.35
CA ALA A 38 2.13 -26.43 -14.92
C ALA A 38 2.60 -25.23 -14.06
N HIS A 39 3.66 -24.55 -14.51
CA HIS A 39 4.18 -23.36 -13.83
C HIS A 39 3.19 -22.19 -13.83
N LEU A 40 2.57 -21.87 -14.95
CA LEU A 40 1.59 -20.79 -15.05
C LEU A 40 0.24 -21.13 -14.41
N ASP A 41 -0.18 -22.40 -14.46
CA ASP A 41 -1.39 -22.88 -13.77
C ASP A 41 -1.23 -22.85 -12.24
N ALA A 42 0.00 -23.00 -11.75
CA ALA A 42 0.33 -22.82 -10.34
C ALA A 42 0.34 -21.32 -9.89
N GLY A 43 0.06 -20.40 -10.82
CA GLY A 43 -0.09 -18.96 -10.53
C GLY A 43 1.15 -18.13 -10.82
N ALA A 44 2.20 -18.67 -11.45
CA ALA A 44 3.36 -17.87 -11.82
C ALA A 44 2.98 -16.72 -12.77
N PRO A 45 3.44 -15.48 -12.50
CA PRO A 45 3.04 -14.31 -13.29
C PRO A 45 3.67 -14.28 -14.69
N ASP A 46 4.82 -14.94 -14.87
CA ASP A 46 5.58 -14.95 -16.13
C ASP A 46 6.31 -16.29 -16.33
N PRO A 47 6.42 -16.78 -17.59
CA PRO A 47 7.17 -18.00 -17.91
C PRO A 47 8.64 -18.00 -17.46
N GLY A 48 9.20 -16.83 -17.18
CA GLY A 48 10.59 -16.66 -16.71
C GLY A 48 10.74 -16.52 -15.19
N ASP A 49 9.65 -16.50 -14.44
CA ASP A 49 9.68 -16.29 -12.99
C ASP A 49 9.73 -17.63 -12.23
N TRP A 50 10.94 -18.16 -12.10
CA TRP A 50 11.20 -19.46 -11.50
C TRP A 50 11.90 -19.36 -10.16
N SER A 51 11.48 -20.20 -9.22
CA SER A 51 12.14 -20.42 -7.92
C SER A 51 12.46 -21.89 -7.69
N THR A 52 13.25 -22.19 -6.66
CA THR A 52 13.49 -23.59 -6.25
C THR A 52 12.21 -24.24 -5.70
N ALA A 53 11.27 -23.46 -5.18
CA ALA A 53 9.94 -23.95 -4.77
C ALA A 53 9.16 -24.48 -5.98
N ASP A 54 9.11 -23.73 -7.09
CA ASP A 54 8.44 -24.17 -8.32
C ASP A 54 9.04 -25.47 -8.87
N VAL A 55 10.36 -25.63 -8.72
CA VAL A 55 11.04 -26.88 -9.13
C VAL A 55 10.52 -28.07 -8.31
N HIS A 56 10.36 -27.89 -7.00
CA HIS A 56 9.84 -28.95 -6.14
C HIS A 56 8.35 -29.23 -6.37
N ASP A 57 7.56 -28.20 -6.66
CA ASP A 57 6.12 -28.34 -6.91
C ASP A 57 5.86 -29.09 -8.21
N ILE A 58 6.57 -28.75 -9.28
CA ILE A 58 6.49 -29.50 -10.55
C ILE A 58 6.99 -30.93 -10.37
N ALA A 59 8.08 -31.13 -9.62
CA ALA A 59 8.55 -32.48 -9.32
C ALA A 59 7.52 -33.30 -8.54
N ARG A 60 6.72 -32.66 -7.67
CA ARG A 60 5.61 -33.30 -6.97
C ARG A 60 4.50 -33.73 -7.93
N THR A 61 4.12 -32.88 -8.86
CA THR A 61 3.14 -33.20 -9.92
C THR A 61 3.60 -34.35 -10.82
N VAL A 62 4.88 -34.36 -11.17
CA VAL A 62 5.47 -35.41 -12.05
C VAL A 62 5.50 -36.79 -11.38
N ARG A 63 5.57 -36.88 -10.05
CA ARG A 63 5.56 -38.15 -9.31
C ARG A 63 4.26 -38.94 -9.44
N ASP A 64 3.16 -38.28 -9.68
CA ASP A 64 1.86 -38.91 -9.88
C ASP A 64 1.72 -39.51 -11.28
N TRP A 65 2.75 -39.38 -12.13
CA TRP A 65 2.74 -39.94 -13.46
C TRP A 65 3.19 -41.38 -13.48
N ASP A 66 2.59 -42.18 -14.35
CA ASP A 66 3.01 -43.57 -14.60
C ASP A 66 4.41 -43.64 -15.20
N ARG A 67 4.77 -42.64 -16.00
CA ARG A 67 6.07 -42.53 -16.67
C ARG A 67 6.46 -41.08 -16.93
N VAL A 68 7.68 -40.74 -16.55
CA VAL A 68 8.29 -39.43 -16.80
C VAL A 68 9.11 -39.50 -18.12
N PRO A 69 9.01 -38.52 -19.02
CA PRO A 69 9.86 -38.45 -20.20
C PRO A 69 11.35 -38.34 -19.84
N ASP A 70 12.21 -39.13 -20.45
CA ASP A 70 13.65 -39.10 -20.20
C ASP A 70 14.26 -37.71 -20.50
N SER A 71 13.65 -36.96 -21.42
CA SER A 71 14.05 -35.62 -21.87
C SER A 71 13.60 -34.50 -20.94
N LEU A 72 12.72 -34.75 -19.93
CA LEU A 72 12.10 -33.69 -19.12
C LEU A 72 13.14 -32.84 -18.39
N ARG A 73 14.09 -33.49 -17.68
CA ARG A 73 15.15 -32.80 -16.94
C ARG A 73 16.06 -31.99 -17.89
N ASP A 74 16.50 -32.59 -18.98
CA ASP A 74 17.39 -31.91 -19.91
C ASP A 74 16.70 -30.76 -20.63
N THR A 75 15.42 -30.90 -20.94
CA THR A 75 14.58 -29.83 -21.48
C THR A 75 14.43 -28.71 -20.47
N TRP A 76 14.22 -29.01 -19.17
CA TRP A 76 14.12 -28.02 -18.10
C TRP A 76 15.43 -27.25 -17.90
N LEU A 77 16.56 -27.96 -17.91
CA LEU A 77 17.89 -27.33 -17.88
C LEU A 77 18.09 -26.42 -19.09
N THR A 78 17.71 -26.88 -20.28
CA THR A 78 17.76 -26.09 -21.53
C THR A 78 16.91 -24.83 -21.44
N TRP A 79 15.71 -24.93 -20.86
CA TRP A 79 14.85 -23.77 -20.59
C TRP A 79 15.50 -22.78 -19.62
N CYS A 80 16.06 -23.27 -18.53
CA CYS A 80 16.79 -22.42 -17.57
C CYS A 80 17.97 -21.71 -18.25
N ASP A 81 18.77 -22.43 -19.03
CA ASP A 81 19.92 -21.88 -19.75
C ASP A 81 19.48 -20.81 -20.78
N PHE A 82 18.38 -21.05 -21.50
CA PHE A 82 17.76 -20.06 -22.40
C PHE A 82 17.35 -18.80 -21.66
N LEU A 83 16.66 -18.91 -20.52
CA LEU A 83 16.22 -17.76 -19.73
C LEU A 83 17.40 -16.93 -19.25
N VAL A 84 18.47 -17.58 -18.80
CA VAL A 84 19.69 -16.91 -18.33
C VAL A 84 20.41 -16.20 -19.47
N ASP A 85 20.62 -16.89 -20.60
CA ASP A 85 21.34 -16.35 -21.76
C ASP A 85 20.61 -15.15 -22.38
N GLN A 86 19.29 -15.26 -22.52
CA GLN A 86 18.44 -14.20 -23.08
C GLN A 86 18.07 -13.11 -22.07
N GLY A 87 18.53 -13.22 -20.81
CA GLY A 87 18.21 -12.26 -19.74
C GLY A 87 16.72 -12.21 -19.41
N ARG A 88 16.00 -13.33 -19.58
CA ARG A 88 14.56 -13.48 -19.31
C ARG A 88 14.27 -14.17 -17.98
N LEU A 89 15.28 -14.65 -17.25
CA LEU A 89 15.08 -15.19 -15.92
C LEU A 89 14.69 -14.05 -14.96
N LEU A 90 13.53 -14.18 -14.36
CA LEU A 90 12.96 -13.19 -13.42
C LEU A 90 13.13 -13.62 -11.95
N SER A 91 13.77 -14.75 -11.72
CA SER A 91 13.99 -15.34 -10.40
C SER A 91 14.71 -14.38 -9.44
N ALA A 92 14.27 -14.32 -8.19
CA ALA A 92 15.01 -13.73 -7.09
C ALA A 92 16.22 -14.58 -6.67
N GLU A 93 16.25 -15.86 -7.07
CA GLU A 93 17.34 -16.78 -6.77
C GLU A 93 18.44 -16.71 -7.83
N SER A 94 19.66 -17.16 -7.44
CA SER A 94 20.74 -17.21 -8.41
C SER A 94 20.50 -18.28 -9.49
N PRO A 95 20.86 -18.02 -10.76
CA PRO A 95 20.75 -19.01 -11.83
C PRO A 95 21.45 -20.34 -11.50
N ARG A 96 22.57 -20.29 -10.76
CA ARG A 96 23.29 -21.49 -10.33
C ARG A 96 22.48 -22.34 -9.37
N ARG A 97 21.82 -21.68 -8.39
CA ARG A 97 20.96 -22.36 -7.40
C ARG A 97 19.77 -23.02 -8.06
N LEU A 98 19.07 -22.28 -8.93
CA LEU A 98 17.93 -22.80 -9.68
C LEU A 98 18.35 -23.98 -10.57
N ARG A 99 19.45 -23.84 -11.32
CA ARG A 99 19.96 -24.90 -12.17
C ARG A 99 20.38 -26.16 -11.38
N ALA A 100 21.00 -25.97 -10.20
CA ALA A 100 21.36 -27.06 -9.31
C ALA A 100 20.10 -27.78 -8.77
N ALA A 101 19.07 -27.05 -8.40
CA ALA A 101 17.78 -27.63 -7.98
C ALA A 101 17.17 -28.49 -9.08
N ILE A 102 17.09 -28.00 -10.32
CA ILE A 102 16.59 -28.77 -11.47
C ILE A 102 17.43 -30.02 -11.73
N ALA A 103 18.76 -29.89 -11.62
CA ALA A 103 19.68 -31.01 -11.85
C ALA A 103 19.56 -32.12 -10.79
N THR A 104 19.23 -31.77 -9.56
CA THR A 104 19.25 -32.70 -8.42
C THR A 104 17.87 -33.13 -7.94
N VAL A 105 16.79 -32.45 -8.37
CA VAL A 105 15.42 -32.80 -7.95
C VAL A 105 15.07 -34.23 -8.38
N ASP A 106 14.42 -34.97 -7.49
CA ASP A 106 13.95 -36.32 -7.79
C ASP A 106 12.66 -36.28 -8.62
N LEU A 107 12.75 -36.74 -9.87
CA LEU A 107 11.64 -36.85 -10.80
C LEU A 107 11.12 -38.31 -10.93
N ALA A 108 11.61 -39.24 -10.11
CA ALA A 108 11.18 -40.64 -10.19
C ALA A 108 9.71 -40.76 -9.78
N PRO A 109 8.89 -41.54 -10.53
CA PRO A 109 7.52 -41.85 -10.14
C PRO A 109 7.50 -42.50 -8.75
N GLY A 110 6.58 -42.08 -7.87
CA GLY A 110 6.42 -42.64 -6.52
C GLY A 110 7.57 -42.37 -5.55
N GLY A 111 8.45 -41.42 -5.83
CA GLY A 111 9.56 -41.01 -4.94
C GLY A 111 9.06 -40.41 -3.58
N PRO A 112 9.93 -40.34 -2.55
CA PRO A 112 9.56 -39.74 -1.28
C PRO A 112 9.16 -38.28 -1.46
N PRO A 113 8.19 -37.75 -0.68
CA PRO A 113 7.78 -36.34 -0.78
C PRO A 113 9.01 -35.44 -0.51
N PRO A 114 9.16 -34.34 -1.28
CA PRO A 114 10.21 -33.37 -1.00
C PRO A 114 10.02 -32.82 0.42
N PRO A 115 11.11 -32.40 1.06
CA PRO A 115 10.99 -31.72 2.34
C PRO A 115 10.04 -30.51 2.17
N GLU A 116 8.94 -30.54 2.92
CA GLU A 116 8.01 -29.43 2.93
C GLU A 116 8.75 -28.15 3.32
N ASP A 117 8.79 -27.21 2.38
CA ASP A 117 9.38 -25.90 2.67
C ASP A 117 8.50 -25.21 3.72
N ARG A 118 9.05 -25.00 4.92
CA ARG A 118 8.32 -24.39 6.06
C ARG A 118 7.86 -22.96 5.79
N ALA A 119 8.39 -22.30 4.76
CA ALA A 119 8.11 -20.91 4.46
C ALA A 119 6.66 -20.65 4.04
N ASP A 120 6.03 -21.58 3.30
CA ASP A 120 4.63 -21.40 2.86
C ASP A 120 3.60 -21.61 3.98
N ARG A 121 3.97 -22.33 5.06
CA ARG A 121 3.06 -22.54 6.21
C ARG A 121 2.92 -21.30 7.10
N ASP A 122 3.82 -20.35 7.03
CA ASP A 122 3.81 -19.16 7.91
C ASP A 122 3.02 -17.97 7.33
N ALA A 123 2.74 -17.95 6.02
CA ALA A 123 1.97 -16.86 5.39
C ALA A 123 0.45 -16.98 5.60
N LEU A 124 -0.11 -18.19 5.51
CA LEU A 124 -1.53 -18.44 5.73
C LEU A 124 -2.00 -18.10 7.17
N PRO A 125 -1.26 -18.50 8.25
CA PRO A 125 -1.62 -18.11 9.61
C PRO A 125 -1.57 -16.59 9.85
N LEU A 126 -0.86 -15.83 9.03
CA LEU A 126 -0.79 -14.38 9.13
C LEU A 126 -2.07 -13.71 8.65
N LEU A 127 -2.58 -14.11 7.49
CA LEU A 127 -3.83 -13.60 6.95
C LEU A 127 -5.00 -13.96 7.88
N ASP A 128 -5.01 -15.19 8.45
CA ASP A 128 -6.00 -15.61 9.44
C ASP A 128 -5.93 -14.78 10.73
N ARG A 129 -4.72 -14.45 11.24
CA ARG A 129 -4.54 -13.60 12.43
C ARG A 129 -4.97 -12.15 12.20
N LEU A 130 -4.90 -11.68 10.96
CA LEU A 130 -5.35 -10.35 10.56
C LEU A 130 -6.87 -10.30 10.30
N GLY A 131 -7.58 -11.42 10.50
CA GLY A 131 -9.01 -11.53 10.20
C GLY A 131 -9.31 -11.55 8.69
N VAL A 132 -8.28 -11.73 7.85
CA VAL A 132 -8.39 -11.90 6.41
C VAL A 132 -8.39 -13.41 6.15
N GLY A 133 -9.39 -14.11 6.64
CA GLY A 133 -9.57 -15.54 6.38
C GLY A 133 -9.98 -15.81 4.92
N ALA A 134 -9.92 -17.08 4.51
CA ALA A 134 -10.34 -17.52 3.18
C ALA A 134 -11.80 -17.15 2.83
N ASP A 135 -12.62 -16.81 3.84
CA ASP A 135 -13.97 -16.28 3.72
C ASP A 135 -14.04 -14.75 3.80
N GLY A 136 -12.91 -14.06 4.00
CA GLY A 136 -12.81 -12.61 4.02
C GLY A 136 -13.01 -12.06 2.61
N GLY A 137 -14.24 -11.67 2.30
CA GLY A 137 -14.54 -10.99 1.06
C GLY A 137 -13.73 -9.70 0.90
N PRO A 138 -13.76 -9.08 -0.28
CA PRO A 138 -13.01 -7.86 -0.60
C PRO A 138 -13.28 -6.67 0.33
N GLU A 139 -14.26 -6.76 1.22
CA GLU A 139 -14.58 -5.75 2.24
C GLU A 139 -13.58 -5.71 3.43
N ALA A 140 -12.73 -6.75 3.60
CA ALA A 140 -11.77 -6.81 4.69
C ALA A 140 -10.48 -6.02 4.44
N LEU A 141 -10.11 -5.78 3.17
CA LEU A 141 -8.95 -4.99 2.81
C LEU A 141 -9.33 -3.54 2.47
N PRO A 142 -8.56 -2.56 2.92
CA PRO A 142 -8.88 -1.17 2.63
C PRO A 142 -8.70 -0.86 1.15
N THR A 143 -9.57 0.01 0.61
CA THR A 143 -9.36 0.57 -0.72
C THR A 143 -8.13 1.48 -0.71
N VAL A 144 -7.15 1.18 -1.55
CA VAL A 144 -5.91 1.95 -1.66
C VAL A 144 -6.08 3.05 -2.70
N VAL A 145 -5.77 4.28 -2.31
CA VAL A 145 -5.64 5.40 -3.27
C VAL A 145 -4.18 5.44 -3.72
N PRO A 146 -3.90 5.12 -5.00
CA PRO A 146 -2.52 5.10 -5.47
C PRO A 146 -1.92 6.51 -5.41
N ALA A 147 -0.68 6.59 -4.95
CA ALA A 147 0.10 7.82 -5.11
C ALA A 147 0.49 8.00 -6.59
N ASP A 148 0.81 9.24 -6.97
CA ASP A 148 1.27 9.52 -8.34
C ASP A 148 2.54 8.71 -8.64
N PRO A 149 2.63 8.01 -9.77
CA PRO A 149 3.82 7.25 -10.15
C PRO A 149 5.11 8.08 -10.14
N ALA A 150 5.05 9.36 -10.50
CA ALA A 150 6.21 10.24 -10.45
C ALA A 150 6.65 10.53 -9.01
N ASP A 151 5.71 10.70 -8.08
CA ASP A 151 6.00 10.90 -6.66
C ASP A 151 6.58 9.63 -6.03
N LEU A 152 6.05 8.45 -6.40
CA LEU A 152 6.58 7.16 -5.98
C LEU A 152 8.02 6.96 -6.48
N ASP A 153 8.26 7.23 -7.76
CA ASP A 153 9.61 7.13 -8.33
C ASP A 153 10.58 8.11 -7.68
N ALA A 154 10.15 9.35 -7.44
CA ALA A 154 10.96 10.34 -6.75
C ALA A 154 11.28 9.92 -5.31
N ALA A 155 10.32 9.33 -4.59
CA ALA A 155 10.53 8.81 -3.24
C ALA A 155 11.48 7.60 -3.25
N ALA A 156 11.29 6.66 -4.17
CA ALA A 156 12.16 5.49 -4.33
C ALA A 156 13.60 5.88 -4.66
N ARG A 157 13.80 6.87 -5.54
CA ARG A 157 15.14 7.39 -5.89
C ARG A 157 15.83 8.12 -4.74
N ARG A 158 15.10 8.65 -3.76
CA ARG A 158 15.67 9.21 -2.52
C ARG A 158 16.12 8.13 -1.53
N CYS A 159 15.65 6.91 -1.67
CA CYS A 159 16.08 5.79 -0.84
C CYS A 159 17.57 5.50 -1.11
N ARG A 160 18.42 5.81 -0.12
CA ARG A 160 19.88 5.75 -0.28
C ARG A 160 20.40 4.36 -0.64
N PRO A 161 19.97 3.26 0.04
CA PRO A 161 20.42 1.93 -0.34
C PRO A 161 20.11 1.57 -1.80
N LEU A 162 18.93 1.91 -2.29
CA LEU A 162 18.54 1.66 -3.68
C LEU A 162 19.34 2.52 -4.67
N SER A 163 19.54 3.80 -4.36
CA SER A 163 20.35 4.69 -5.20
C SER A 163 21.80 4.25 -5.28
N ASP A 164 22.38 3.78 -4.16
CA ASP A 164 23.73 3.24 -4.14
C ASP A 164 23.81 1.89 -4.91
N ALA A 165 22.75 1.06 -4.83
CA ALA A 165 22.63 -0.15 -5.64
C ALA A 165 22.54 0.15 -7.15
N ALA A 166 21.83 1.22 -7.54
CA ALA A 166 21.77 1.67 -8.93
C ALA A 166 23.14 2.19 -9.42
N ARG A 167 23.89 2.88 -8.56
CA ARG A 167 25.28 3.29 -8.87
C ARG A 167 26.19 2.07 -9.05
N LEU A 168 26.05 1.06 -8.21
CA LEU A 168 26.77 -0.20 -8.35
C LEU A 168 26.44 -0.92 -9.66
N ALA A 169 25.17 -0.91 -10.07
CA ALA A 169 24.74 -1.47 -11.35
C ALA A 169 25.33 -0.71 -12.54
N ALA A 170 25.39 0.61 -12.47
CA ALA A 170 26.05 1.45 -13.47
C ALA A 170 27.56 1.19 -13.53
N TRP A 171 28.22 1.02 -12.38
CA TRP A 171 29.63 0.66 -12.29
C TRP A 171 29.92 -0.71 -12.90
N ALA A 172 29.03 -1.70 -12.74
CA ALA A 172 29.17 -3.01 -13.36
C ALA A 172 29.21 -2.95 -14.89
N GLY A 173 28.57 -1.95 -15.49
CA GLY A 173 28.67 -1.58 -16.90
C GLY A 173 28.42 -2.75 -17.85
N GLY A 174 29.33 -2.97 -18.82
CA GLY A 174 29.27 -4.04 -19.80
C GLY A 174 29.48 -5.46 -19.28
N GLY A 175 29.59 -5.61 -17.95
CA GLY A 175 29.68 -6.89 -17.25
C GLY A 175 31.00 -7.08 -16.51
N ARG A 176 30.90 -7.74 -15.35
CA ARG A 176 32.00 -8.11 -14.48
C ARG A 176 32.03 -9.62 -14.27
N LEU A 177 33.14 -10.14 -13.80
CA LEU A 177 33.25 -11.57 -13.48
C LEU A 177 32.47 -11.89 -12.20
N LEU A 178 31.70 -12.95 -12.27
CA LEU A 178 31.07 -13.53 -11.09
C LEU A 178 32.10 -14.38 -10.34
N ARG A 179 32.10 -14.33 -9.03
CA ARG A 179 32.94 -15.19 -8.19
C ARG A 179 32.65 -16.67 -8.46
N ALA A 180 33.70 -17.47 -8.63
CA ALA A 180 33.56 -18.87 -9.03
C ALA A 180 32.93 -19.78 -7.98
N GLU A 181 33.10 -19.45 -6.69
CA GLU A 181 32.66 -20.29 -5.56
C GLU A 181 31.83 -19.51 -4.55
N GLY A 182 30.80 -20.16 -4.02
CA GLY A 182 29.92 -19.61 -2.97
C GLY A 182 28.75 -18.78 -3.50
N ASP A 183 28.25 -17.91 -2.64
CA ASP A 183 27.13 -17.01 -2.98
C ASP A 183 27.50 -16.10 -4.15
N ASP A 184 26.54 -15.83 -5.02
CA ASP A 184 26.70 -14.90 -6.13
C ASP A 184 27.18 -13.54 -5.64
N ALA A 185 28.38 -13.14 -6.05
CA ALA A 185 29.03 -11.89 -5.69
C ALA A 185 30.10 -11.53 -6.73
N PHE A 186 30.59 -10.31 -6.70
CA PHE A 186 31.78 -9.91 -7.45
C PHE A 186 33.03 -10.64 -6.95
N THR A 187 34.05 -10.73 -7.79
CA THR A 187 35.40 -11.15 -7.38
C THR A 187 35.94 -10.22 -6.29
N ALA A 188 36.98 -10.62 -5.59
CA ALA A 188 37.62 -9.78 -4.58
C ALA A 188 38.14 -8.45 -5.17
N ASP A 189 38.75 -8.53 -6.35
CA ASP A 189 39.28 -7.35 -7.06
C ASP A 189 38.18 -6.40 -7.52
N ASP A 190 37.12 -6.94 -8.11
CA ASP A 190 35.95 -6.13 -8.51
C ASP A 190 35.23 -5.53 -7.29
N THR A 191 35.17 -6.27 -6.15
CA THR A 191 34.63 -5.74 -4.89
C THR A 191 35.45 -4.55 -4.38
N ALA A 192 36.78 -4.66 -4.40
CA ALA A 192 37.67 -3.58 -4.00
C ALA A 192 37.60 -2.39 -4.95
N GLY A 193 37.52 -2.63 -6.29
CA GLY A 193 37.33 -1.60 -7.30
C GLY A 193 36.02 -0.85 -7.12
N ALA A 194 34.90 -1.57 -6.95
CA ALA A 194 33.59 -0.97 -6.68
C ALA A 194 33.60 -0.12 -5.40
N ALA A 195 34.23 -0.64 -4.32
CA ALA A 195 34.34 0.09 -3.07
C ALA A 195 35.09 1.42 -3.23
N ALA A 196 36.21 1.39 -3.94
CA ALA A 196 37.02 2.60 -4.22
C ALA A 196 36.26 3.62 -5.09
N ASP A 197 35.70 3.16 -6.22
CA ASP A 197 35.02 4.03 -7.20
C ASP A 197 33.73 4.64 -6.65
N LEU A 198 33.00 3.90 -5.80
CA LEU A 198 31.74 4.37 -5.20
C LEU A 198 31.95 5.08 -3.85
N GLY A 199 33.14 5.05 -3.29
CA GLY A 199 33.47 5.65 -1.99
C GLY A 199 32.74 4.97 -0.81
N ILE A 200 32.58 3.64 -0.85
CA ILE A 200 31.90 2.84 0.17
C ILE A 200 32.84 1.78 0.77
N ALA A 201 32.51 1.29 1.97
CA ALA A 201 33.27 0.20 2.56
C ALA A 201 33.10 -1.10 1.74
N PRO A 202 34.18 -1.92 1.55
CA PRO A 202 34.08 -3.17 0.79
C PRO A 202 32.99 -4.13 1.29
N GLY A 203 32.77 -4.20 2.60
CA GLY A 203 31.70 -5.02 3.20
C GLY A 203 30.29 -4.59 2.77
N LYS A 204 30.08 -3.31 2.42
CA LYS A 204 28.79 -2.81 1.91
C LYS A 204 28.54 -3.19 0.45
N VAL A 205 29.56 -3.45 -0.35
CA VAL A 205 29.41 -3.84 -1.77
C VAL A 205 28.57 -5.09 -1.89
N ARG A 206 28.78 -6.08 -1.00
CA ARG A 206 28.01 -7.34 -1.02
C ARG A 206 26.52 -7.11 -0.71
N ALA A 207 26.21 -6.28 0.29
CA ALA A 207 24.83 -5.93 0.62
C ALA A 207 24.16 -5.18 -0.54
N LEU A 208 24.85 -4.20 -1.13
CA LEU A 208 24.35 -3.46 -2.28
C LEU A 208 24.19 -4.34 -3.53
N PHE A 209 25.04 -5.35 -3.70
CA PHE A 209 24.90 -6.32 -4.78
C PHE A 209 23.58 -7.10 -4.64
N ALA A 210 23.25 -7.58 -3.44
CA ALA A 210 21.98 -8.26 -3.19
C ALA A 210 20.80 -7.33 -3.46
N VAL A 211 20.84 -6.09 -2.95
CA VAL A 211 19.80 -5.08 -3.21
C VAL A 211 19.66 -4.80 -4.72
N ALA A 212 20.78 -4.61 -5.43
CA ALA A 212 20.76 -4.32 -6.86
C ALA A 212 20.22 -5.49 -7.69
N ARG A 213 20.49 -6.72 -7.27
CA ARG A 213 19.96 -7.93 -7.92
C ARG A 213 18.46 -8.04 -7.71
N ASP A 214 18.00 -7.95 -6.47
CA ASP A 214 16.58 -8.10 -6.14
C ASP A 214 15.75 -6.93 -6.70
N ALA A 215 16.32 -5.73 -6.80
CA ALA A 215 15.74 -4.59 -7.52
C ALA A 215 15.72 -4.77 -9.07
N GLY A 216 16.24 -5.87 -9.60
CA GLY A 216 16.37 -6.09 -11.04
C GLY A 216 17.34 -5.15 -11.76
N LEU A 217 18.18 -4.41 -11.01
CA LEU A 217 19.21 -3.51 -11.55
C LEU A 217 20.47 -4.26 -11.96
N LEU A 218 20.77 -5.40 -11.32
CA LEU A 218 21.78 -6.36 -11.71
C LEU A 218 21.15 -7.72 -11.98
N ARG A 219 21.78 -8.48 -12.86
CA ARG A 219 21.50 -9.90 -13.06
C ARG A 219 22.81 -10.68 -13.10
N THR A 220 22.74 -11.94 -12.74
CA THR A 220 23.88 -12.84 -12.83
C THR A 220 23.67 -13.86 -13.94
N THR A 221 24.74 -14.24 -14.58
CA THR A 221 24.85 -15.45 -15.40
C THR A 221 25.73 -16.46 -14.66
N TYR A 222 26.08 -17.57 -15.29
CA TYR A 222 26.99 -18.55 -14.66
C TYR A 222 28.41 -18.00 -14.38
N THR A 223 28.82 -16.98 -15.12
CA THR A 223 30.20 -16.46 -15.06
C THR A 223 30.28 -14.94 -14.90
N ARG A 224 29.19 -14.22 -15.09
CA ARG A 224 29.20 -12.76 -15.17
C ARG A 224 28.06 -12.11 -14.40
N VAL A 225 28.33 -10.91 -13.94
CA VAL A 225 27.36 -9.95 -13.45
C VAL A 225 27.13 -8.93 -14.56
N LEU A 226 25.88 -8.69 -14.90
CA LEU A 226 25.46 -7.82 -16.00
C LEU A 226 24.38 -6.85 -15.48
N PRO A 227 24.14 -5.71 -16.17
CA PRO A 227 22.95 -4.90 -15.91
C PRO A 227 21.68 -5.74 -16.05
N GLY A 228 20.78 -5.59 -15.09
CA GLY A 228 19.50 -6.26 -15.06
C GLY A 228 18.46 -5.58 -15.97
N ARG A 229 17.27 -6.18 -16.04
CA ARG A 229 16.16 -5.69 -16.90
C ARG A 229 15.68 -4.29 -16.51
N ALA A 230 15.67 -3.96 -15.22
CA ALA A 230 15.23 -2.66 -14.73
C ALA A 230 16.30 -1.57 -14.92
N ALA A 231 17.56 -1.92 -15.13
CA ALA A 231 18.67 -0.98 -15.15
C ALA A 231 18.50 0.09 -16.25
N ARG A 232 18.18 -0.31 -17.47
CA ARG A 232 17.98 0.64 -18.57
C ARG A 232 16.80 1.56 -18.31
N ALA A 233 15.65 1.02 -17.95
CA ALA A 233 14.45 1.80 -17.65
C ALA A 233 14.66 2.76 -16.45
N TRP A 234 15.45 2.34 -15.45
CA TRP A 234 15.88 3.19 -14.35
C TRP A 234 16.69 4.40 -14.85
N TRP A 235 17.68 4.18 -15.73
CA TRP A 235 18.53 5.26 -16.25
C TRP A 235 17.79 6.16 -17.25
N ASP A 236 16.91 5.58 -18.05
CA ASP A 236 16.05 6.31 -18.99
C ASP A 236 14.92 7.08 -18.28
N GLY A 237 14.73 6.89 -16.96
CA GLY A 237 13.72 7.57 -16.16
C GLY A 237 12.29 7.11 -16.47
N VAL A 238 12.12 5.85 -16.91
CA VAL A 238 10.79 5.32 -17.25
C VAL A 238 9.89 5.32 -15.98
N PRO A 239 8.70 5.95 -16.05
CA PRO A 239 7.79 6.04 -14.90
C PRO A 239 7.43 4.68 -14.29
N GLY A 240 7.39 4.61 -12.95
CA GLY A 240 7.08 3.42 -12.18
C GLY A 240 8.28 2.49 -11.93
N THR A 241 9.35 2.62 -12.72
CA THR A 241 10.51 1.70 -12.63
C THR A 241 11.22 1.79 -11.28
N ALA A 242 11.37 3.00 -10.72
CA ALA A 242 12.08 3.15 -9.46
C ALA A 242 11.25 2.64 -8.28
N ALA A 243 9.94 2.87 -8.31
CA ALA A 243 9.02 2.35 -7.30
C ALA A 243 8.95 0.82 -7.33
N ASP A 244 8.90 0.22 -8.51
CA ASP A 244 8.91 -1.24 -8.68
C ASP A 244 10.23 -1.85 -8.19
N ALA A 245 11.38 -1.30 -8.59
CA ALA A 245 12.69 -1.74 -8.14
C ALA A 245 12.86 -1.61 -6.62
N TRP A 246 12.31 -0.55 -6.03
CA TRP A 246 12.29 -0.36 -4.60
C TRP A 246 11.44 -1.43 -3.89
N ALA A 247 10.25 -1.71 -4.42
CA ALA A 247 9.35 -2.71 -3.84
C ALA A 247 9.95 -4.12 -3.91
N ASP A 248 10.58 -4.47 -5.02
CA ASP A 248 11.25 -5.78 -5.20
C ASP A 248 12.43 -5.96 -4.23
N ALA A 249 13.14 -4.88 -3.86
CA ALA A 249 14.31 -4.92 -2.99
C ALA A 249 14.04 -4.56 -1.52
N LEU A 250 12.83 -4.14 -1.15
CA LEU A 250 12.56 -3.62 0.21
C LEU A 250 13.00 -4.58 1.31
N LEU A 251 12.62 -5.84 1.23
CA LEU A 251 12.95 -6.84 2.26
C LEU A 251 14.46 -7.10 2.36
N THR A 252 15.18 -7.02 1.25
CA THR A 252 16.64 -7.14 1.22
C THR A 252 17.33 -5.91 1.80
N MET A 253 16.77 -4.72 1.62
CA MET A 253 17.27 -3.47 2.21
C MET A 253 17.06 -3.40 3.73
N THR A 254 16.05 -4.10 4.23
CA THR A 254 15.80 -4.19 5.66
C THR A 254 16.75 -5.18 6.28
N ASP A 255 17.90 -5.26 6.50
CA ASP A 255 18.75 -6.28 7.19
C ASP A 255 17.99 -7.30 8.07
N LEU A 256 16.70 -7.09 8.20
CA LEU A 256 15.68 -7.85 8.90
C LEU A 256 15.05 -8.85 7.94
N ARG A 257 15.80 -9.88 7.60
CA ARG A 257 15.28 -11.10 6.96
C ARG A 257 14.26 -11.75 7.90
N GLY A 258 13.19 -11.07 8.19
CA GLY A 258 12.26 -11.56 9.16
C GLY A 258 10.82 -11.14 8.84
N VAL A 259 9.95 -12.00 9.25
CA VAL A 259 8.51 -11.84 9.32
C VAL A 259 8.11 -10.51 9.98
N THR A 260 8.95 -9.95 10.91
CA THR A 260 8.60 -8.77 11.70
C THR A 260 8.35 -7.51 10.87
N ALA A 261 9.23 -7.15 9.92
CA ALA A 261 9.03 -5.94 9.10
C ALA A 261 7.77 -6.05 8.25
N PHE A 262 7.54 -7.22 7.66
CA PHE A 262 6.36 -7.50 6.87
C PHE A 262 5.07 -7.49 7.72
N LEU A 263 5.11 -8.07 8.94
CA LEU A 263 4.00 -8.03 9.90
C LEU A 263 3.62 -6.60 10.27
N LEU A 264 4.60 -5.78 10.62
CA LEU A 264 4.36 -4.38 10.99
C LEU A 264 3.82 -3.56 9.82
N LEU A 265 4.36 -3.74 8.62
CA LEU A 265 3.85 -3.10 7.41
C LEU A 265 2.41 -3.53 7.12
N THR A 266 2.11 -4.82 7.27
CA THR A 266 0.76 -5.34 7.03
C THR A 266 -0.24 -4.77 8.03
N ASP A 267 0.11 -4.68 9.32
CA ASP A 267 -0.78 -4.09 10.33
C ASP A 267 -1.05 -2.61 10.03
N LEU A 268 0.00 -1.83 9.80
CA LEU A 268 -0.14 -0.42 9.45
C LEU A 268 -0.90 -0.23 8.13
N PHE A 269 -0.72 -1.17 7.18
CA PHE A 269 -1.44 -1.18 5.93
C PHE A 269 -2.92 -1.50 6.12
N VAL A 270 -3.31 -2.53 6.85
CA VAL A 270 -4.71 -2.94 7.06
C VAL A 270 -5.49 -1.90 7.85
N HIS A 271 -4.93 -1.38 8.92
CA HIS A 271 -5.63 -0.43 9.79
C HIS A 271 -5.56 1.02 9.30
N GLY A 272 -4.49 1.40 8.57
CA GLY A 272 -4.32 2.75 8.02
C GLY A 272 -3.98 3.82 9.07
N ASP A 273 -4.15 3.53 10.35
CA ASP A 273 -3.89 4.46 11.45
C ASP A 273 -2.40 4.53 11.80
N ALA A 274 -1.98 5.69 12.28
CA ALA A 274 -0.65 5.82 12.84
C ALA A 274 -0.59 5.15 14.22
N ARG A 275 0.34 4.20 14.40
CA ARG A 275 0.50 3.42 15.63
C ARG A 275 1.85 3.63 16.29
N THR A 276 1.86 3.49 17.62
CA THR A 276 3.11 3.47 18.40
C THR A 276 3.69 2.06 18.44
N PRO A 277 5.00 1.90 18.66
CA PRO A 277 5.61 0.60 18.88
C PRO A 277 4.96 -0.22 20.00
N ALA A 278 4.51 0.45 21.09
CA ALA A 278 3.83 -0.22 22.19
C ALA A 278 2.49 -0.84 21.76
N GLN A 279 1.66 -0.08 21.01
CA GLN A 279 0.40 -0.60 20.46
C GLN A 279 0.59 -1.82 19.55
N LEU A 280 1.66 -1.84 18.75
CA LEU A 280 1.98 -2.99 17.90
C LEU A 280 2.44 -4.20 18.72
N VAL A 281 3.21 -3.99 19.79
CA VAL A 281 3.58 -5.06 20.72
C VAL A 281 2.35 -5.61 21.46
N ASP A 282 1.38 -4.76 21.81
CA ASP A 282 0.12 -5.22 22.42
C ASP A 282 -0.68 -6.15 21.49
N VAL A 283 -0.62 -5.91 20.16
CA VAL A 283 -1.29 -6.75 19.16
C VAL A 283 -0.55 -8.08 18.95
N TYR A 284 0.76 -8.04 18.74
CA TYR A 284 1.55 -9.21 18.35
C TYR A 284 2.17 -9.97 19.51
N GLY A 285 2.19 -9.37 20.68
CA GLY A 285 2.80 -9.93 21.88
C GLY A 285 4.34 -9.81 21.89
N PRO A 286 4.97 -10.20 23.02
CA PRO A 286 6.41 -10.06 23.21
C PRO A 286 7.25 -10.99 22.31
N GLY A 287 6.63 -12.00 21.69
CA GLY A 287 7.30 -12.92 20.76
C GLY A 287 7.71 -12.30 19.43
N ILE A 288 7.30 -11.03 19.15
CA ILE A 288 7.72 -10.29 17.96
C ILE A 288 9.22 -9.93 17.97
N ALA A 289 9.83 -9.89 19.14
CA ALA A 289 11.25 -9.61 19.33
C ALA A 289 12.05 -10.90 19.57
N PRO A 290 13.37 -10.92 19.25
CA PRO A 290 14.27 -11.97 19.67
C PRO A 290 14.29 -12.15 21.18
N ARG A 291 14.58 -13.38 21.64
CA ARG A 291 14.64 -13.67 23.07
C ARG A 291 15.68 -12.80 23.78
N GLY A 292 15.24 -12.09 24.81
CA GLY A 292 16.10 -11.24 25.65
C GLY A 292 16.19 -9.79 25.21
N GLU A 293 15.53 -9.41 24.10
CA GLU A 293 15.41 -8.01 23.69
C GLU A 293 14.10 -7.41 24.22
N ASP A 294 14.11 -6.08 24.45
CA ASP A 294 12.89 -5.33 24.76
C ASP A 294 12.01 -5.25 23.50
N PRO A 295 10.79 -5.82 23.49
CA PRO A 295 9.93 -5.86 22.32
C PRO A 295 9.61 -4.48 21.77
N VAL A 296 9.39 -3.49 22.63
CA VAL A 296 9.04 -2.12 22.21
C VAL A 296 10.24 -1.43 21.56
N ALA A 297 11.43 -1.63 22.09
CA ALA A 297 12.68 -1.12 21.49
C ALA A 297 12.96 -1.79 20.15
N HIS A 298 12.76 -3.11 20.05
CA HIS A 298 12.93 -3.86 18.80
C HIS A 298 11.96 -3.36 17.71
N VAL A 299 10.65 -3.30 17.99
CA VAL A 299 9.65 -2.80 17.04
C VAL A 299 9.95 -1.37 16.62
N ARG A 300 10.38 -0.50 17.54
CA ARG A 300 10.80 0.87 17.21
C ARG A 300 11.96 0.88 16.23
N GLN A 301 13.00 0.08 16.47
CA GLN A 301 14.15 -0.01 15.58
C GLN A 301 13.76 -0.48 14.17
N VAL A 302 12.85 -1.45 14.07
CA VAL A 302 12.33 -1.92 12.78
C VAL A 302 11.58 -0.80 12.05
N LEU A 303 10.70 -0.08 12.76
CA LEU A 303 9.94 1.04 12.18
C LEU A 303 10.84 2.21 11.77
N GLU A 304 11.87 2.54 12.55
CA GLU A 304 12.87 3.56 12.19
C GLU A 304 13.69 3.14 10.96
N SER A 305 14.01 1.85 10.82
CA SER A 305 14.64 1.32 9.61
C SER A 305 13.71 1.45 8.40
N LEU A 306 12.45 1.07 8.53
CA LEU A 306 11.43 1.22 7.48
C LEU A 306 11.15 2.69 7.12
N ASP A 307 11.21 3.62 8.09
CA ASP A 307 11.13 5.06 7.87
C ASP A 307 12.31 5.57 7.05
N GLY A 308 13.53 5.15 7.41
CA GLY A 308 14.74 5.44 6.64
C GLY A 308 14.73 4.91 5.20
N LEU A 309 13.97 3.85 4.94
CA LEU A 309 13.75 3.29 3.60
C LEU A 309 12.54 3.91 2.88
N GLY A 310 11.73 4.70 3.57
CA GLY A 310 10.56 5.35 3.02
C GLY A 310 9.29 4.49 2.97
N ALA A 311 9.27 3.32 3.60
CA ALA A 311 8.10 2.44 3.65
C ALA A 311 7.04 2.95 4.64
N VAL A 312 7.48 3.51 5.75
CA VAL A 312 6.62 4.15 6.76
C VAL A 312 7.09 5.58 7.00
N ARG A 313 6.34 6.36 7.77
CA ARG A 313 6.71 7.71 8.18
C ARG A 313 6.32 7.97 9.62
N GLY A 314 7.24 8.52 10.42
CA GLY A 314 6.96 9.09 11.73
C GLY A 314 6.02 10.30 11.63
N VAL A 315 4.94 10.34 12.44
CA VAL A 315 3.90 11.39 12.40
C VAL A 315 3.76 12.15 13.75
N GLY A 316 4.82 12.15 14.55
CA GLY A 316 4.80 12.76 15.87
C GLY A 316 4.28 11.82 16.97
N GLY A 317 4.62 12.12 18.23
CA GLY A 317 4.24 11.28 19.37
C GLY A 317 4.76 9.85 19.32
N GLY A 318 5.83 9.59 18.58
CA GLY A 318 6.40 8.25 18.41
C GLY A 318 5.51 7.28 17.61
N ARG A 319 4.55 7.80 16.86
CA ARG A 319 3.67 7.01 15.97
C ARG A 319 4.22 6.93 14.56
N PHE A 320 3.94 5.82 13.89
CA PHE A 320 4.32 5.56 12.51
C PHE A 320 3.10 5.18 11.68
N ARG A 321 3.12 5.56 10.42
CA ARG A 321 2.11 5.15 9.42
C ARG A 321 2.79 4.74 8.11
N VAL A 322 2.11 3.93 7.32
CA VAL A 322 2.55 3.55 5.98
C VAL A 322 2.61 4.77 5.05
N THR A 323 3.52 4.77 4.10
CA THR A 323 3.63 5.79 3.04
C THR A 323 3.05 5.27 1.72
N GLY A 324 3.00 6.13 0.70
CA GLY A 324 2.62 5.69 -0.65
C GLY A 324 3.53 4.59 -1.22
N LEU A 325 4.84 4.60 -0.91
CA LEU A 325 5.76 3.51 -1.28
C LEU A 325 5.43 2.22 -0.51
N GLY A 326 5.15 2.33 0.80
CA GLY A 326 4.73 1.19 1.59
C GLY A 326 3.40 0.59 1.09
N ASP A 327 2.43 1.43 0.72
CA ASP A 327 1.18 0.98 0.10
C ASP A 327 1.44 0.28 -1.23
N HIS A 328 2.32 0.84 -2.08
CA HIS A 328 2.70 0.23 -3.36
C HIS A 328 3.30 -1.17 -3.17
N PHE A 329 4.22 -1.34 -2.21
CA PHE A 329 4.79 -2.63 -1.84
C PHE A 329 3.71 -3.60 -1.37
N MET A 330 2.86 -3.19 -0.42
CA MET A 330 1.83 -4.06 0.14
C MET A 330 0.80 -4.52 -0.89
N VAL A 331 0.34 -3.62 -1.78
CA VAL A 331 -0.56 -3.99 -2.89
C VAL A 331 0.08 -5.03 -3.81
N ARG A 332 1.37 -4.88 -4.13
CA ARG A 332 2.10 -5.85 -4.96
C ARG A 332 2.18 -7.21 -4.25
N GLN A 333 2.61 -7.25 -3.00
CA GLN A 333 2.76 -8.48 -2.22
C GLN A 333 1.43 -9.21 -2.05
N LEU A 334 0.37 -8.48 -1.71
CA LEU A 334 -0.97 -9.07 -1.55
C LEU A 334 -1.51 -9.64 -2.87
N ARG A 335 -1.32 -8.92 -3.98
CA ARG A 335 -1.72 -9.42 -5.31
C ARG A 335 -0.91 -10.64 -5.75
N GLN A 336 0.39 -10.69 -5.44
CA GLN A 336 1.23 -11.85 -5.70
C GLN A 336 0.79 -13.07 -4.89
N SER A 337 0.28 -12.88 -3.67
CA SER A 337 -0.31 -13.95 -2.85
C SER A 337 -1.78 -14.28 -3.22
N GLY A 338 -2.32 -13.70 -4.29
CA GLY A 338 -3.68 -13.98 -4.77
C GLY A 338 -4.79 -13.18 -4.09
N ALA A 339 -4.46 -12.23 -3.21
CA ALA A 339 -5.47 -11.38 -2.58
C ALA A 339 -5.98 -10.29 -3.52
N ASP A 340 -7.30 -10.08 -3.56
CA ASP A 340 -7.90 -8.99 -4.31
C ASP A 340 -7.87 -7.71 -3.48
N VAL A 341 -6.99 -6.78 -3.86
CA VAL A 341 -6.85 -5.46 -3.23
C VAL A 341 -7.55 -4.42 -4.09
N ALA A 342 -8.58 -3.80 -3.56
CA ALA A 342 -9.26 -2.72 -4.22
C ALA A 342 -8.35 -1.48 -4.35
N VAL A 343 -8.09 -1.07 -5.58
CA VAL A 343 -7.32 0.14 -5.89
C VAL A 343 -8.24 1.17 -6.54
N ALA A 344 -8.31 2.35 -5.94
CA ALA A 344 -9.09 3.44 -6.48
C ALA A 344 -8.49 3.97 -7.80
N PRO A 345 -9.30 4.61 -8.67
CA PRO A 345 -8.77 5.34 -9.81
C PRO A 345 -7.76 6.42 -9.38
N PRO A 346 -6.93 6.92 -10.30
CA PRO A 346 -6.11 8.09 -10.03
C PRO A 346 -6.96 9.29 -9.57
N VAL A 347 -6.44 10.09 -8.66
CA VAL A 347 -7.16 11.24 -8.07
C VAL A 347 -7.71 12.19 -9.14
N SER A 348 -6.98 12.38 -10.23
CA SER A 348 -7.42 13.19 -11.38
C SER A 348 -8.65 12.65 -12.11
N ALA A 349 -8.92 11.36 -12.02
CA ALA A 349 -10.06 10.69 -12.68
C ALA A 349 -11.30 10.52 -11.78
N MET A 350 -11.23 10.92 -10.49
CA MET A 350 -12.35 10.81 -9.56
C MET A 350 -13.25 12.04 -9.63
N ASP A 351 -14.54 11.87 -9.41
CA ASP A 351 -15.47 12.95 -9.07
C ASP A 351 -15.42 13.27 -7.56
N ALA A 352 -16.10 14.34 -7.14
CA ALA A 352 -16.13 14.76 -5.74
C ALA A 352 -16.80 13.71 -4.83
N GLU A 353 -17.89 13.08 -5.28
CA GLU A 353 -18.60 12.06 -4.51
C GLU A 353 -17.70 10.86 -4.23
N ARG A 354 -16.93 10.41 -5.22
CA ARG A 354 -15.99 9.30 -5.07
C ARG A 354 -14.88 9.63 -4.10
N VAL A 355 -14.31 10.84 -4.18
CA VAL A 355 -13.28 11.31 -3.24
C VAL A 355 -13.83 11.34 -1.82
N LEU A 356 -15.00 11.91 -1.61
CA LEU A 356 -15.63 11.99 -0.30
C LEU A 356 -16.01 10.60 0.25
N ALA A 357 -16.48 9.70 -0.60
CA ALA A 357 -16.74 8.31 -0.20
C ALA A 357 -15.48 7.59 0.25
N LEU A 358 -14.32 7.88 -0.35
CA LEU A 358 -13.03 7.35 0.09
C LEU A 358 -12.57 7.99 1.41
N VAL A 359 -12.82 9.29 1.59
CA VAL A 359 -12.55 10.01 2.85
C VAL A 359 -13.41 9.46 3.98
N GLU A 360 -14.65 9.10 3.72
CA GLU A 360 -15.59 8.59 4.72
C GLU A 360 -15.33 7.13 5.10
N ARG A 361 -15.19 6.26 4.09
CA ARG A 361 -15.06 4.80 4.24
C ARG A 361 -13.63 4.30 4.16
N GLY A 362 -12.75 5.13 3.59
CA GLY A 362 -11.35 4.77 3.40
C GLY A 362 -10.57 4.86 4.69
N ARG A 363 -9.33 4.42 4.60
CA ARG A 363 -8.35 4.66 5.65
C ARG A 363 -8.26 6.14 5.92
N PRO A 364 -8.03 6.53 7.18
CA PRO A 364 -7.65 7.89 7.53
C PRO A 364 -6.28 8.30 6.95
N VAL A 365 -5.74 7.55 5.99
CA VAL A 365 -4.49 7.87 5.31
C VAL A 365 -4.68 9.17 4.55
N ASP A 366 -4.38 10.27 5.25
CA ASP A 366 -4.30 11.57 4.63
C ASP A 366 -5.57 11.97 3.86
N ALA A 367 -6.74 11.83 4.53
CA ALA A 367 -8.02 12.25 3.96
C ALA A 367 -7.96 13.73 3.52
N GLU A 368 -7.29 14.57 4.31
CA GLU A 368 -7.06 15.97 3.98
C GLU A 368 -6.18 16.11 2.74
N GLY A 369 -5.04 15.43 2.69
CA GLY A 369 -4.16 15.43 1.52
C GLY A 369 -4.77 14.79 0.28
N LEU A 370 -5.75 13.88 0.40
CA LEU A 370 -6.50 13.37 -0.75
C LEU A 370 -7.37 14.48 -1.37
N VAL A 371 -8.09 15.22 -0.53
CA VAL A 371 -8.93 16.34 -0.98
C VAL A 371 -8.07 17.46 -1.54
N GLU A 372 -6.96 17.82 -0.87
CA GLU A 372 -6.00 18.82 -1.38
C GLU A 372 -5.47 18.46 -2.77
N ARG A 373 -4.99 17.23 -2.96
CA ARG A 373 -4.52 16.78 -4.30
C ARG A 373 -5.62 16.78 -5.34
N TRP A 374 -6.86 16.47 -4.93
CA TRP A 374 -7.99 16.47 -5.84
C TRP A 374 -8.36 17.88 -6.29
N VAL A 375 -8.33 18.86 -5.39
CA VAL A 375 -8.53 20.28 -5.68
C VAL A 375 -7.38 20.80 -6.56
N ALA A 376 -6.12 20.54 -6.19
CA ALA A 376 -4.95 20.99 -6.93
C ALA A 376 -4.85 20.45 -8.38
N ALA A 377 -5.53 19.33 -8.68
CA ALA A 377 -5.60 18.76 -10.02
C ALA A 377 -6.67 19.40 -10.92
N ARG A 378 -7.39 20.43 -10.45
CA ARG A 378 -8.56 21.02 -11.11
C ARG A 378 -8.56 22.55 -11.03
N ASP A 379 -9.51 23.16 -11.72
CA ASP A 379 -9.87 24.54 -11.46
C ASP A 379 -10.48 24.65 -10.06
N THR A 380 -9.91 25.48 -9.20
CA THR A 380 -10.25 25.56 -7.79
C THR A 380 -11.71 25.91 -7.55
N GLU A 381 -12.28 26.87 -8.31
CA GLU A 381 -13.68 27.25 -8.13
C GLU A 381 -14.63 26.07 -8.42
N SER A 382 -14.41 25.38 -9.54
CA SER A 382 -15.20 24.21 -9.94
C SER A 382 -15.04 23.06 -8.93
N ALA A 383 -13.82 22.85 -8.41
CA ALA A 383 -13.54 21.83 -7.42
C ALA A 383 -14.26 22.11 -6.09
N VAL A 384 -14.20 23.36 -5.61
CA VAL A 384 -14.87 23.77 -4.36
C VAL A 384 -16.38 23.62 -4.48
N CYS A 385 -16.98 24.04 -5.60
CA CYS A 385 -18.40 23.84 -5.85
C CYS A 385 -18.76 22.34 -5.78
N ALA A 386 -18.05 21.50 -6.51
CA ALA A 386 -18.32 20.07 -6.54
C ALA A 386 -18.18 19.40 -5.16
N LEU A 387 -17.20 19.79 -4.34
CA LEU A 387 -17.05 19.28 -2.97
C LEU A 387 -18.20 19.72 -2.07
N LEU A 388 -18.62 20.99 -2.15
CA LEU A 388 -19.72 21.50 -1.35
C LEU A 388 -21.04 20.82 -1.73
N GLU A 389 -21.31 20.67 -3.02
CA GLU A 389 -22.51 19.98 -3.53
C GLU A 389 -22.54 18.51 -3.10
N ALA A 390 -21.40 17.81 -3.13
CA ALA A 390 -21.31 16.43 -2.68
C ALA A 390 -21.47 16.28 -1.15
N CYS A 391 -21.31 17.37 -0.37
CA CYS A 391 -21.54 17.40 1.08
C CYS A 391 -22.94 17.86 1.50
N ASP A 392 -23.86 18.11 0.54
CA ASP A 392 -25.17 18.69 0.82
C ASP A 392 -26.13 17.72 1.54
N ALA A 393 -25.89 16.43 1.50
CA ALA A 393 -26.72 15.46 2.18
C ALA A 393 -26.82 15.74 3.68
N PRO A 394 -28.03 15.73 4.29
CA PRO A 394 -28.24 16.07 5.71
C PRO A 394 -27.34 15.32 6.69
N GLY A 395 -27.05 14.04 6.45
CA GLY A 395 -26.21 13.20 7.30
C GLY A 395 -24.70 13.38 7.12
N SER A 396 -24.25 14.27 6.23
CA SER A 396 -22.83 14.40 5.87
C SER A 396 -22.04 15.38 6.76
N TRP A 397 -22.39 15.54 8.03
CA TRP A 397 -21.73 16.51 8.94
C TRP A 397 -20.22 16.28 9.10
N ARG A 398 -19.76 15.03 9.21
CA ARG A 398 -18.32 14.70 9.28
C ARG A 398 -17.57 15.06 7.99
N LEU A 399 -18.22 14.86 6.83
CA LEU A 399 -17.64 15.25 5.54
C LEU A 399 -17.54 16.76 5.42
N ARG A 400 -18.62 17.49 5.79
CA ARG A 400 -18.60 18.97 5.82
C ARG A 400 -17.50 19.52 6.69
N GLU A 401 -17.32 18.97 7.88
CA GLU A 401 -16.25 19.39 8.81
C GLU A 401 -14.86 19.16 8.21
N ARG A 402 -14.63 17.98 7.61
CA ARG A 402 -13.34 17.66 6.96
C ARG A 402 -13.08 18.52 5.73
N VAL A 403 -14.06 18.67 4.86
CA VAL A 403 -13.97 19.54 3.68
C VAL A 403 -13.72 20.98 4.10
N ALA A 404 -14.44 21.49 5.09
CA ALA A 404 -14.24 22.85 5.60
C ALA A 404 -12.83 23.06 6.15
N ARG A 405 -12.26 22.07 6.82
CA ARG A 405 -10.88 22.13 7.33
C ARG A 405 -9.85 22.22 6.20
N VAL A 406 -10.02 21.43 5.14
CA VAL A 406 -9.16 21.49 3.95
C VAL A 406 -9.30 22.82 3.24
N LEU A 407 -10.53 23.27 3.00
CA LEU A 407 -10.79 24.55 2.32
C LEU A 407 -10.23 25.74 3.12
N ALA A 408 -10.28 25.70 4.45
CA ALA A 408 -9.68 26.73 5.32
C ALA A 408 -8.15 26.76 5.26
N ALA A 409 -7.51 25.67 4.85
CA ALA A 409 -6.05 25.56 4.72
C ALA A 409 -5.52 25.94 3.32
N LEU A 410 -6.41 26.09 2.31
CA LEU A 410 -6.02 26.54 0.99
C LEU A 410 -5.58 28.02 1.02
N ASP A 411 -4.46 28.31 0.38
CA ASP A 411 -3.92 29.68 0.25
C ASP A 411 -4.56 30.43 -0.94
N GLU A 412 -5.88 30.34 -1.10
CA GLU A 412 -6.65 30.94 -2.19
C GLU A 412 -7.87 31.69 -1.66
N ASP A 413 -8.25 32.77 -2.35
CA ASP A 413 -9.48 33.53 -2.03
C ASP A 413 -10.73 32.77 -2.51
N LEU A 414 -11.31 31.98 -1.61
CA LEU A 414 -12.56 31.26 -1.86
C LEU A 414 -13.80 32.12 -1.66
N GLY A 415 -13.67 33.40 -1.29
CA GLY A 415 -14.78 34.31 -0.99
C GLY A 415 -15.88 34.36 -2.05
N PRO A 416 -15.54 34.51 -3.35
CA PRO A 416 -16.54 34.52 -4.43
C PRO A 416 -17.38 33.23 -4.50
N VAL A 417 -16.73 32.06 -4.51
CA VAL A 417 -17.40 30.74 -4.59
C VAL A 417 -18.25 30.47 -3.36
N LEU A 418 -17.69 30.67 -2.17
CA LEU A 418 -18.42 30.49 -0.92
C LEU A 418 -19.62 31.47 -0.83
N GLY A 419 -19.54 32.62 -1.48
CA GLY A 419 -20.63 33.58 -1.59
C GLY A 419 -21.90 32.99 -2.21
N LEU A 420 -21.79 32.03 -3.10
CA LEU A 420 -22.93 31.37 -3.75
C LEU A 420 -23.74 30.53 -2.74
N TYR A 421 -23.09 30.04 -1.69
CA TYR A 421 -23.68 29.11 -0.72
C TYR A 421 -24.14 29.77 0.59
N VAL A 422 -23.93 31.05 0.83
CA VAL A 422 -24.26 31.71 2.12
C VAL A 422 -25.73 31.62 2.51
N HIS A 423 -26.61 31.44 1.55
CA HIS A 423 -28.06 31.28 1.76
C HIS A 423 -28.52 29.82 1.64
N HIS A 424 -27.62 28.91 1.34
CA HIS A 424 -27.96 27.50 1.21
C HIS A 424 -28.40 26.92 2.56
N PRO A 425 -29.51 26.14 2.61
CA PRO A 425 -30.07 25.69 3.89
C PRO A 425 -29.10 24.86 4.72
N VAL A 426 -28.33 23.98 4.11
CA VAL A 426 -27.37 23.08 4.77
C VAL A 426 -25.96 23.67 4.83
N LEU A 427 -25.46 24.20 3.73
CA LEU A 427 -24.07 24.65 3.60
C LEU A 427 -23.84 26.10 4.02
N GLY A 428 -24.88 26.90 4.19
CA GLY A 428 -24.74 28.34 4.37
C GLY A 428 -24.03 28.76 5.65
N GLY A 429 -24.19 28.02 6.74
CA GLY A 429 -23.43 28.25 7.98
C GLY A 429 -21.94 28.00 7.81
N TRP A 430 -21.57 26.89 7.15
CA TRP A 430 -20.19 26.55 6.83
C TRP A 430 -19.55 27.56 5.86
N ALA A 431 -20.26 27.94 4.80
CA ALA A 431 -19.79 28.94 3.84
C ALA A 431 -19.47 30.28 4.50
N ARG A 432 -20.30 30.75 5.44
CA ARG A 432 -20.04 31.98 6.22
C ARG A 432 -18.82 31.83 7.15
N ARG A 433 -18.70 30.71 7.85
CA ARG A 433 -17.55 30.43 8.73
C ARG A 433 -16.23 30.45 7.94
N LEU A 434 -16.19 29.79 6.78
CA LEU A 434 -15.01 29.74 5.90
C LEU A 434 -14.63 31.11 5.34
N ARG A 435 -15.61 32.01 5.08
CA ARG A 435 -15.34 33.40 4.66
C ARG A 435 -14.80 34.29 5.78
N GLY A 436 -14.58 33.77 6.97
CA GLY A 436 -14.16 34.58 8.13
C GLY A 436 -15.23 35.56 8.60
N GLY A 437 -16.47 35.39 8.20
CA GLY A 437 -17.62 36.16 8.66
C GLY A 437 -17.85 35.89 10.15
N ALA A 438 -18.13 36.95 10.93
CA ALA A 438 -18.69 36.78 12.26
C ALA A 438 -19.90 35.86 12.15
N ALA A 439 -20.04 34.92 13.08
CA ALA A 439 -21.22 34.07 13.16
C ALA A 439 -22.45 34.95 12.97
N GLY A 440 -23.27 34.61 11.95
CA GLY A 440 -24.48 35.35 11.64
C GLY A 440 -25.40 35.45 12.86
N THR A 441 -26.62 35.94 12.70
CA THR A 441 -27.58 35.95 13.78
C THR A 441 -27.64 34.57 14.44
N PRO A 442 -27.37 34.40 15.73
CA PRO A 442 -27.20 33.09 16.38
C PRO A 442 -28.36 32.11 16.16
N ALA A 443 -29.52 32.62 15.84
CA ALA A 443 -30.75 31.84 15.60
C ALA A 443 -31.12 31.72 14.11
N SER A 444 -30.24 32.13 13.17
CA SER A 444 -30.54 31.88 11.75
C SER A 444 -30.52 30.40 11.43
N HIS A 445 -31.41 29.96 10.55
CA HIS A 445 -31.51 28.54 10.13
C HIS A 445 -30.16 27.94 9.71
N GLN A 446 -29.39 28.65 8.90
CA GLN A 446 -28.10 28.16 8.39
C GLN A 446 -27.03 28.09 9.48
N GLU A 447 -27.03 29.04 10.43
CA GLU A 447 -26.08 28.99 11.55
C GLU A 447 -26.42 27.85 12.51
N VAL A 448 -27.72 27.65 12.78
CA VAL A 448 -28.19 26.54 13.61
C VAL A 448 -27.88 25.19 12.97
N TRP A 449 -28.03 25.05 11.63
CA TRP A 449 -27.63 23.84 10.93
C TRP A 449 -26.16 23.49 11.19
N ALA A 450 -25.24 24.45 10.98
CA ALA A 450 -23.82 24.22 11.20
C ALA A 450 -23.46 23.95 12.68
N VAL A 451 -24.21 24.49 13.63
CA VAL A 451 -24.07 24.15 15.06
C VAL A 451 -24.54 22.74 15.35
N LEU A 452 -25.62 22.31 14.71
CA LEU A 452 -26.12 20.94 14.86
C LEU A 452 -25.17 19.91 14.23
N ASP A 453 -24.48 20.26 13.15
CA ASP A 453 -23.36 19.44 12.62
C ASP A 453 -22.26 19.25 13.67
N ASP A 454 -21.82 20.36 14.33
CA ASP A 454 -20.83 20.29 15.41
C ASP A 454 -21.31 19.40 16.57
N TYR A 455 -22.57 19.54 16.96
CA TYR A 455 -23.18 18.72 18.02
C TYR A 455 -23.30 17.24 17.62
N ALA A 456 -23.65 16.95 16.35
CA ALA A 456 -23.70 15.58 15.85
C ALA A 456 -22.35 14.86 15.99
N ILE A 457 -21.26 15.54 15.64
CA ILE A 457 -19.90 15.00 15.79
C ILE A 457 -19.57 14.70 17.27
N LEU A 458 -19.88 15.62 18.18
CA LEU A 458 -19.65 15.44 19.61
C LEU A 458 -20.49 14.29 20.19
N LEU A 459 -21.78 14.23 19.85
CA LEU A 459 -22.67 13.18 20.32
C LEU A 459 -22.25 11.78 19.85
N GLU A 460 -21.78 11.66 18.61
CA GLU A 460 -21.21 10.41 18.12
C GLU A 460 -19.94 9.99 18.86
N GLY A 461 -19.15 10.98 19.36
CA GLY A 461 -17.99 10.76 20.21
C GLY A 461 -18.34 10.48 21.68
N GLY A 462 -19.63 10.54 22.05
CA GLY A 462 -20.07 10.45 23.45
C GLY A 462 -19.70 11.67 24.28
N GLU A 463 -19.38 12.80 23.65
CA GLU A 463 -18.99 14.03 24.30
C GLU A 463 -20.21 14.92 24.64
N PRO A 464 -20.18 15.66 25.76
CA PRO A 464 -21.26 16.57 26.14
C PRO A 464 -21.28 17.81 25.22
N LEU A 465 -22.46 18.45 25.12
CA LEU A 465 -22.59 19.74 24.43
C LEU A 465 -21.69 20.81 25.04
N PRO A 466 -21.05 21.70 24.22
CA PRO A 466 -20.02 22.62 24.70
C PRO A 466 -20.58 23.67 25.63
N GLY A 467 -20.03 23.76 26.83
CA GLY A 467 -20.49 24.72 27.88
C GLY A 467 -20.41 26.19 27.43
N ARG A 468 -19.51 26.53 26.49
CA ARG A 468 -19.40 27.88 25.89
C ARG A 468 -20.67 28.33 25.16
N ASP A 469 -21.47 27.39 24.65
CA ASP A 469 -22.69 27.70 23.90
C ASP A 469 -23.85 28.09 24.82
N ARG A 470 -23.76 27.81 26.13
CA ARG A 470 -24.70 28.27 27.15
C ARG A 470 -24.84 29.81 27.11
N ASP A 471 -23.72 30.50 27.20
CA ASP A 471 -23.71 31.97 27.27
C ASP A 471 -24.04 32.57 25.91
N ARG A 472 -23.65 31.92 24.84
CA ARG A 472 -23.90 32.34 23.45
C ARG A 472 -25.39 32.37 23.11
N TYR A 473 -26.16 31.39 23.58
CA TYR A 473 -27.56 31.24 23.21
C TYR A 473 -28.55 31.62 24.34
N ALA A 474 -28.09 31.92 25.56
CA ALA A 474 -28.96 32.28 26.68
C ALA A 474 -29.85 33.50 26.38
N GLY A 475 -29.31 34.51 25.68
CA GLY A 475 -30.03 35.74 25.32
C GLY A 475 -31.06 35.59 24.21
N CYS A 476 -31.01 34.51 23.42
CA CYS A 476 -31.94 34.20 22.32
C CYS A 476 -32.49 32.76 22.40
N ALA A 477 -32.66 32.24 23.61
CA ALA A 477 -32.97 30.83 23.85
C ALA A 477 -34.24 30.35 23.12
N GLU A 478 -35.30 31.10 23.10
CA GLU A 478 -36.55 30.73 22.41
C GLU A 478 -36.36 30.68 20.89
N GLU A 479 -35.65 31.66 20.31
CA GLU A 479 -35.39 31.73 18.87
C GLU A 479 -34.46 30.59 18.45
N PHE A 480 -33.39 30.32 19.23
CA PHE A 480 -32.46 29.22 18.94
C PHE A 480 -33.17 27.86 18.98
N VAL A 481 -33.91 27.57 20.05
CA VAL A 481 -34.61 26.30 20.22
C VAL A 481 -35.69 26.12 19.13
N ARG A 482 -36.42 27.19 18.76
CA ARG A 482 -37.37 27.15 17.64
C ARG A 482 -36.64 26.86 16.33
N ALA A 483 -35.49 27.45 16.08
CA ALA A 483 -34.69 27.21 14.90
C ALA A 483 -34.16 25.76 14.87
N VAL A 484 -33.70 25.20 15.98
CA VAL A 484 -33.32 23.77 16.09
C VAL A 484 -34.49 22.88 15.69
N TRP A 485 -35.70 23.17 16.19
CA TRP A 485 -36.88 22.37 15.87
C TRP A 485 -37.31 22.47 14.38
N LEU A 486 -37.19 23.67 13.79
CA LEU A 486 -37.60 23.93 12.40
C LEU A 486 -36.55 23.51 11.35
N THR A 487 -35.31 23.28 11.74
CA THR A 487 -34.20 22.97 10.82
C THR A 487 -34.38 21.64 10.10
N GLY A 488 -35.03 20.65 10.72
CA GLY A 488 -35.14 19.30 10.18
C GLY A 488 -33.78 18.55 10.13
N HIS A 489 -32.81 19.00 10.91
CA HIS A 489 -31.52 18.31 11.01
C HIS A 489 -31.68 16.95 11.69
N PRO A 490 -30.97 15.88 11.25
CA PRO A 490 -31.14 14.53 11.81
C PRO A 490 -30.98 14.41 13.33
N VAL A 491 -30.16 15.25 13.96
CA VAL A 491 -29.96 15.22 15.42
C VAL A 491 -30.83 16.23 16.19
N SER A 492 -31.72 16.97 15.52
CA SER A 492 -32.55 18.02 16.16
C SER A 492 -33.31 17.49 17.36
N ASP A 493 -33.96 16.34 17.24
CA ASP A 493 -34.75 15.75 18.33
C ASP A 493 -33.88 15.38 19.53
N THR A 494 -32.73 14.74 19.28
CA THR A 494 -31.78 14.39 20.34
C THR A 494 -31.24 15.62 21.07
N VAL A 495 -30.91 16.67 20.30
CA VAL A 495 -30.42 17.93 20.89
C VAL A 495 -31.51 18.62 21.71
N LEU A 496 -32.77 18.63 21.23
CA LEU A 496 -33.90 19.19 21.99
C LEU A 496 -34.12 18.45 23.30
N ASP A 497 -33.98 17.13 23.34
CA ASP A 497 -34.09 16.34 24.58
C ASP A 497 -32.98 16.71 25.56
N LEU A 498 -31.74 16.77 25.11
CA LEU A 498 -30.59 17.19 25.94
C LEU A 498 -30.74 18.63 26.45
N LEU A 499 -31.25 19.55 25.66
CA LEU A 499 -31.54 20.91 26.08
C LEU A 499 -32.62 20.92 27.14
N ALA A 500 -33.71 20.16 26.98
CA ALA A 500 -34.80 20.07 27.96
C ALA A 500 -34.35 19.47 29.30
N GLU A 501 -33.35 18.58 29.29
CA GLU A 501 -32.67 18.03 30.46
C GLU A 501 -31.70 19.02 31.14
N GLY A 502 -31.38 20.14 30.48
CA GLY A 502 -30.55 21.21 31.06
C GLY A 502 -29.09 21.19 30.64
N ALA A 503 -28.70 20.46 29.59
CA ALA A 503 -27.30 20.33 29.12
C ALA A 503 -26.61 21.70 28.92
N LEU A 504 -27.35 22.72 28.43
CA LEU A 504 -26.85 24.07 28.22
C LEU A 504 -27.50 25.13 29.18
N GLY A 505 -28.07 24.68 30.30
CA GLY A 505 -28.59 25.55 31.37
C GLY A 505 -30.08 25.91 31.29
N ALA A 506 -30.58 26.60 32.32
CA ALA A 506 -31.99 26.79 32.56
C ALA A 506 -32.77 27.55 31.45
N PRO A 507 -32.26 28.64 30.84
CA PRO A 507 -33.00 29.35 29.80
C PRO A 507 -33.33 28.48 28.57
N LEU A 508 -32.35 27.71 28.11
CA LEU A 508 -32.51 26.79 26.96
C LEU A 508 -33.40 25.60 27.33
N ALA A 509 -33.27 25.07 28.54
CA ALA A 509 -34.12 23.99 29.03
C ALA A 509 -35.59 24.38 29.08
N GLU A 510 -35.89 25.59 29.59
CA GLU A 510 -37.24 26.11 29.64
C GLU A 510 -37.83 26.34 28.23
N ALA A 511 -37.05 26.90 27.32
CA ALA A 511 -37.45 27.08 25.93
C ALA A 511 -37.71 25.74 25.23
N ALA A 512 -36.84 24.74 25.42
CA ALA A 512 -36.98 23.40 24.80
C ALA A 512 -38.29 22.70 25.29
N ARG A 513 -38.59 22.77 26.57
CA ARG A 513 -39.84 22.18 27.09
C ARG A 513 -41.10 22.86 26.58
N ARG A 514 -41.04 24.14 26.20
CA ARG A 514 -42.19 24.86 25.60
C ARG A 514 -42.42 24.50 24.17
N VAL A 515 -41.36 24.32 23.40
CA VAL A 515 -41.44 23.98 21.97
C VAL A 515 -41.90 22.54 21.76
N ARG A 516 -41.54 21.64 22.68
CA ARG A 516 -41.98 20.24 22.67
C ARG A 516 -43.12 20.07 23.70
N PRO A 517 -44.38 20.16 23.33
CA PRO A 517 -45.45 19.82 24.29
C PRO A 517 -45.26 18.37 24.73
N ALA A 518 -45.40 18.13 26.02
CA ALA A 518 -45.32 16.79 26.59
C ALA A 518 -46.15 15.81 25.80
N PRO A 519 -45.67 14.58 25.52
CA PRO A 519 -46.49 13.60 24.86
C PRO A 519 -47.77 13.45 25.66
N VAL A 520 -48.89 13.69 25.01
CA VAL A 520 -50.22 13.44 25.61
C VAL A 520 -50.24 11.93 25.87
N THR A 521 -50.02 11.53 27.10
CA THR A 521 -50.16 10.14 27.52
C THR A 521 -51.60 9.75 27.31
N PRO A 522 -51.89 8.71 26.49
CA PRO A 522 -53.26 8.28 26.20
C PRO A 522 -53.98 7.76 27.42
#